data_0b0280d4dc97cf59674465f34bce9ed2
#
_entry.id   0b0280d4dc97cf59674465f34bce9ed2
#
_cell.length_a   1.000
_cell.length_b   1.000
_cell.length_c   1.000
_cell.angle_alpha   90.00
_cell.angle_beta   90.00
_cell.angle_gamma   90.00
#
_symmetry.space_group_name_H-M   'P 1'
#
loop_
_entity.id
_entity.type
_entity.pdbx_description
1 polymer ?
#
loop_
_entity_poly.entity_id
_entity_poly.type
_entity_poly.pdbx_seq_one_letter_code
_entity_poly.pdbx_strand_id
1 'polypeptide(L)'
;YENGTERVAGAIRSRKFDEYDQFVNVQGDMPDVTPECIDKCMWHLKNYQVTTVFTEMPETMQNDPNSVKLVRAGDQALWFGRGMTGYGDWHLGVYGYKKNPLHLYHILNVTKEERVEKLEQLRWLKSGWQIGCLSVYFKGIEINAPEDVDAWHKNYQ
;
A
#
# COMPACT_ATOMS: atom_id res chain seq x y z
N TYR A 1 14.18 -1.17 10.81
CA TYR A 1 12.96 -1.59 10.12
C TYR A 1 13.24 -1.70 8.62
N GLU A 2 12.83 -2.78 8.02
CA GLU A 2 13.11 -3.07 6.62
C GLU A 2 12.07 -2.45 5.66
N ASN A 3 10.87 -2.17 6.16
CA ASN A 3 9.75 -1.64 5.35
C ASN A 3 8.84 -0.69 6.14
N GLY A 4 7.84 -0.12 5.45
CA GLY A 4 6.89 0.84 6.01
C GLY A 4 6.00 0.24 7.09
N THR A 5 5.48 -0.96 6.87
CA THR A 5 4.63 -1.67 7.85
C THR A 5 5.39 -1.96 9.15
N GLU A 6 6.65 -2.36 9.08
CA GLU A 6 7.48 -2.57 10.28
C GLU A 6 7.72 -1.28 11.06
N ARG A 7 7.88 -0.14 10.37
CA ARG A 7 8.02 1.16 11.02
C ARG A 7 6.76 1.53 11.78
N VAL A 8 5.59 1.38 11.17
CA VAL A 8 4.30 1.64 11.84
C VAL A 8 4.11 0.67 13.01
N ALA A 9 4.34 -0.62 12.81
CA ALA A 9 4.27 -1.64 13.85
C ALA A 9 5.22 -1.34 15.03
N GLY A 10 6.41 -0.82 14.74
CA GLY A 10 7.35 -0.35 15.76
C GLY A 10 6.85 0.86 16.53
N ALA A 11 6.30 1.85 15.82
CA ALA A 11 5.79 3.09 16.41
C ALA A 11 4.63 2.83 17.39
N ILE A 12 3.68 1.96 17.03
CA ILE A 12 2.49 1.66 17.85
C ILE A 12 2.80 0.89 19.15
N ARG A 13 4.03 0.38 19.32
CA ARG A 13 4.47 -0.20 20.61
C ARG A 13 4.64 0.86 21.70
N SER A 14 4.68 2.13 21.34
CA SER A 14 4.68 3.22 22.30
C SER A 14 3.31 3.37 22.95
N ARG A 15 3.28 3.52 24.28
CA ARG A 15 2.04 3.77 25.03
C ARG A 15 1.26 5.01 24.57
N LYS A 16 1.91 5.92 23.83
CA LYS A 16 1.26 7.10 23.23
C LYS A 16 0.12 6.77 22.28
N PHE A 17 0.10 5.54 21.75
CA PHE A 17 -0.87 5.09 20.78
C PHE A 17 -1.82 4.01 21.31
N ASP A 18 -1.84 3.78 22.63
CA ASP A 18 -2.66 2.72 23.24
C ASP A 18 -4.16 2.96 23.07
N GLU A 19 -4.59 4.21 22.96
CA GLU A 19 -5.98 4.61 22.75
C GLU A 19 -6.48 4.44 21.31
N TYR A 20 -5.57 4.19 20.34
CA TYR A 20 -5.93 4.06 18.94
C TYR A 20 -5.98 2.60 18.51
N ASP A 21 -7.03 2.24 17.77
CA ASP A 21 -7.26 0.89 17.25
C ASP A 21 -7.01 0.75 15.75
N GLN A 22 -6.89 1.87 15.06
CA GLN A 22 -6.72 1.95 13.61
C GLN A 22 -5.59 2.90 13.25
N PHE A 23 -4.82 2.53 12.23
CA PHE A 23 -3.64 3.28 11.79
C PHE A 23 -3.63 3.36 10.26
N VAL A 24 -3.14 4.47 9.74
CA VAL A 24 -2.89 4.63 8.31
C VAL A 24 -1.40 4.89 8.10
N ASN A 25 -0.83 4.18 7.15
CA ASN A 25 0.51 4.43 6.64
C ASN A 25 0.41 5.14 5.30
N VAL A 26 0.92 6.36 5.23
CA VAL A 26 1.10 7.13 4.00
C VAL A 26 2.59 7.19 3.73
N GLN A 27 3.02 6.66 2.60
CA GLN A 27 4.44 6.64 2.25
C GLN A 27 4.88 8.01 1.74
N GLY A 28 6.10 8.42 2.09
CA GLY A 28 6.62 9.75 1.79
C GLY A 28 6.98 10.00 0.31
N ASP A 29 7.01 8.94 -0.49
CA ASP A 29 7.23 8.96 -1.94
C ASP A 29 5.94 9.20 -2.75
N MET A 30 4.81 9.37 -2.08
CA MET A 30 3.51 9.67 -2.68
C MET A 30 3.00 11.06 -2.25
N PRO A 31 3.58 12.15 -2.77
CA PRO A 31 3.24 13.52 -2.33
C PRO A 31 1.81 13.94 -2.66
N ASP A 32 1.19 13.29 -3.65
CA ASP A 32 -0.14 13.63 -4.16
C ASP A 32 -1.28 12.81 -3.52
N VAL A 33 -1.00 12.07 -2.43
CA VAL A 33 -2.03 11.34 -1.70
C VAL A 33 -3.12 12.31 -1.24
N THR A 34 -4.35 11.99 -1.62
CA THR A 34 -5.53 12.78 -1.27
C THR A 34 -6.17 12.30 0.04
N PRO A 35 -6.94 13.14 0.74
CA PRO A 35 -7.74 12.71 1.89
C PRO A 35 -8.63 11.51 1.57
N GLU A 36 -9.17 11.40 0.35
CA GLU A 36 -9.98 10.26 -0.09
C GLU A 36 -9.24 8.92 0.05
N CYS A 37 -7.93 8.89 -0.27
CA CYS A 37 -7.11 7.68 -0.13
C CYS A 37 -7.09 7.21 1.34
N ILE A 38 -6.92 8.14 2.27
CA ILE A 38 -6.88 7.87 3.71
C ILE A 38 -8.27 7.43 4.20
N ASP A 39 -9.29 8.20 3.87
CA ASP A 39 -10.67 7.96 4.32
C ASP A 39 -11.18 6.59 3.84
N LYS A 40 -10.90 6.21 2.60
CA LYS A 40 -11.29 4.89 2.06
C LYS A 40 -10.55 3.74 2.74
N CYS A 41 -9.25 3.88 3.02
CA CYS A 41 -8.53 2.89 3.81
C CYS A 41 -9.17 2.71 5.18
N MET A 42 -9.42 3.79 5.90
CA MET A 42 -10.02 3.77 7.23
C MET A 42 -11.45 3.21 7.22
N TRP A 43 -12.28 3.67 6.27
CA TRP A 43 -13.66 3.20 6.15
C TRP A 43 -13.73 1.69 5.90
N HIS A 44 -12.82 1.13 5.11
CA HIS A 44 -12.84 -0.28 4.74
C HIS A 44 -12.32 -1.20 5.84
N LEU A 45 -11.67 -0.67 6.87
CA LEU A 45 -11.25 -1.43 8.07
C LEU A 45 -12.44 -2.02 8.86
N LYS A 46 -13.66 -1.59 8.60
CA LYS A 46 -14.86 -2.26 9.17
C LYS A 46 -15.05 -3.68 8.63
N ASN A 47 -14.59 -3.95 7.39
CA ASN A 47 -14.75 -5.24 6.72
C ASN A 47 -13.45 -6.07 6.73
N TYR A 48 -12.28 -5.42 6.77
CA TYR A 48 -10.96 -6.05 6.70
C TYR A 48 -10.05 -5.60 7.84
N GLN A 49 -9.04 -6.40 8.12
CA GLN A 49 -8.04 -6.07 9.15
C GLN A 49 -6.88 -5.23 8.59
N VAL A 50 -6.62 -5.40 7.29
CA VAL A 50 -5.64 -4.65 6.50
C VAL A 50 -6.33 -4.15 5.25
N THR A 51 -6.10 -2.91 4.87
CA THR A 51 -6.73 -2.27 3.71
C THR A 51 -5.72 -1.47 2.90
N THR A 52 -6.04 -1.24 1.65
CA THR A 52 -5.27 -0.37 0.76
C THR A 52 -6.20 0.27 -0.28
N VAL A 53 -5.65 1.10 -1.12
CA VAL A 53 -6.36 1.74 -2.24
C VAL A 53 -5.64 1.52 -3.56
N PHE A 54 -6.37 1.64 -4.63
CA PHE A 54 -5.87 1.50 -6.00
C PHE A 54 -6.57 2.49 -6.93
N THR A 55 -5.98 2.71 -8.07
CA THR A 55 -6.58 3.45 -9.18
C THR A 55 -6.40 2.68 -10.48
N GLU A 56 -7.05 3.15 -11.55
CA GLU A 56 -6.83 2.58 -12.88
C GLU A 56 -5.36 2.72 -13.29
N MET A 57 -4.78 1.64 -13.84
CA MET A 57 -3.40 1.65 -14.29
C MET A 57 -3.26 2.47 -15.57
N PRO A 58 -2.47 3.56 -15.56
CA PRO A 58 -2.17 4.28 -16.79
C PRO A 58 -1.47 3.36 -17.81
N GLU A 59 -1.82 3.48 -19.07
CA GLU A 59 -1.27 2.63 -20.14
C GLU A 59 0.27 2.71 -20.19
N THR A 60 0.83 3.89 -19.95
CA THR A 60 2.29 4.13 -19.90
C THR A 60 3.00 3.42 -18.75
N MET A 61 2.27 3.02 -17.70
CA MET A 61 2.83 2.39 -16.50
C MET A 61 2.62 0.87 -16.45
N GLN A 62 1.85 0.30 -17.37
CA GLN A 62 1.52 -1.13 -17.34
C GLN A 62 2.75 -2.04 -17.39
N ASN A 63 3.78 -1.62 -18.12
CA ASN A 63 5.02 -2.38 -18.29
C ASN A 63 6.18 -1.84 -17.42
N ASP A 64 5.93 -0.80 -16.61
CA ASP A 64 6.94 -0.24 -15.72
C ASP A 64 7.16 -1.18 -14.51
N PRO A 65 8.38 -1.69 -14.29
CA PRO A 65 8.68 -2.55 -13.13
C PRO A 65 8.62 -1.81 -11.80
N ASN A 66 8.61 -0.47 -11.80
CA ASN A 66 8.45 0.31 -10.58
C ASN A 66 6.98 0.42 -10.15
N SER A 67 6.03 0.35 -11.10
CA SER A 67 4.61 0.34 -10.76
C SER A 67 4.18 -0.99 -10.15
N VAL A 68 3.42 -0.92 -9.07
CA VAL A 68 2.87 -2.11 -8.41
C VAL A 68 1.48 -2.40 -8.97
N LYS A 69 1.30 -3.59 -9.55
CA LYS A 69 0.03 -4.07 -10.07
C LYS A 69 -0.74 -4.83 -8.99
N LEU A 70 -2.02 -4.53 -8.86
CA LEU A 70 -2.95 -5.22 -7.97
C LEU A 70 -3.92 -6.06 -8.80
N VAL A 71 -3.99 -7.35 -8.48
CA VAL A 71 -5.05 -8.26 -8.95
C VAL A 71 -6.06 -8.44 -7.82
N ARG A 72 -7.33 -8.30 -8.10
CA ARG A 72 -8.40 -8.32 -7.09
C ARG A 72 -9.65 -9.08 -7.55
N ALA A 73 -10.44 -9.50 -6.58
CA ALA A 73 -11.80 -10.00 -6.75
C ALA A 73 -12.74 -9.06 -5.96
N GLY A 74 -13.50 -8.22 -6.68
CA GLY A 74 -14.30 -7.19 -6.03
C GLY A 74 -13.42 -6.22 -5.22
N ASP A 75 -13.66 -6.16 -3.94
CA ASP A 75 -12.94 -5.33 -2.97
C ASP A 75 -11.86 -6.08 -2.16
N GLN A 76 -11.52 -7.29 -2.58
CA GLN A 76 -10.45 -8.10 -1.97
C GLN A 76 -9.24 -8.20 -2.90
N ALA A 77 -8.07 -7.85 -2.40
CA ALA A 77 -6.81 -8.06 -3.09
C ALA A 77 -6.49 -9.56 -3.14
N LEU A 78 -6.13 -10.05 -4.33
CA LEU A 78 -5.68 -11.42 -4.54
C LEU A 78 -4.17 -11.52 -4.64
N TRP A 79 -3.52 -10.56 -5.31
CA TRP A 79 -2.08 -10.52 -5.47
C TRP A 79 -1.57 -9.12 -5.79
N PHE A 80 -0.30 -8.88 -5.49
CA PHE A 80 0.45 -7.69 -5.88
C PHE A 80 1.76 -8.10 -6.55
N GLY A 81 2.16 -7.41 -7.60
CA GLY A 81 3.43 -7.68 -8.26
C GLY A 81 3.93 -6.53 -9.10
N ARG A 82 5.25 -6.41 -9.18
CA ARG A 82 5.93 -5.46 -10.08
C ARG A 82 6.14 -6.06 -11.47
N GLY A 83 6.43 -7.37 -11.52
CA GLY A 83 6.73 -8.09 -12.75
C GLY A 83 5.53 -8.42 -13.64
N MET A 84 4.30 -8.18 -13.19
CA MET A 84 3.10 -8.38 -14.01
C MET A 84 2.98 -7.27 -15.06
N THR A 85 2.64 -7.64 -16.28
CA THR A 85 2.49 -6.70 -17.39
C THR A 85 1.16 -6.92 -18.13
N GLY A 86 0.56 -5.84 -18.61
CA GLY A 86 -0.65 -5.86 -19.42
C GLY A 86 -1.97 -6.08 -18.67
N TYR A 87 -1.96 -6.19 -17.34
CA TYR A 87 -3.16 -6.28 -16.52
C TYR A 87 -2.90 -5.85 -15.08
N GLY A 88 -3.96 -5.67 -14.30
CA GLY A 88 -3.93 -5.22 -12.92
C GLY A 88 -4.20 -3.73 -12.76
N ASP A 89 -4.70 -3.36 -11.60
CA ASP A 89 -4.89 -1.96 -11.21
C ASP A 89 -3.58 -1.39 -10.64
N TRP A 90 -3.40 -0.08 -10.66
CA TRP A 90 -2.26 0.56 -10.00
C TRP A 90 -2.49 0.63 -8.50
N HIS A 91 -1.72 -0.14 -7.76
CA HIS A 91 -1.71 -0.09 -6.31
C HIS A 91 -1.03 1.19 -5.82
N LEU A 92 -1.69 1.89 -4.92
CA LEU A 92 -1.15 3.08 -4.26
C LEU A 92 -0.64 2.69 -2.87
N GLY A 93 0.55 3.20 -2.49
CA GLY A 93 1.24 2.84 -1.25
C GLY A 93 0.61 3.41 0.03
N VAL A 94 -0.71 3.43 0.11
CA VAL A 94 -1.47 3.84 1.30
C VAL A 94 -2.12 2.61 1.92
N TYR A 95 -1.90 2.41 3.22
CA TYR A 95 -2.43 1.24 3.92
C TYR A 95 -3.17 1.65 5.19
N GLY A 96 -4.32 1.01 5.42
CA GLY A 96 -5.00 1.02 6.70
C GLY A 96 -4.77 -0.29 7.46
N TYR A 97 -4.64 -0.20 8.78
CA TYR A 97 -4.46 -1.36 9.64
C TYR A 97 -5.30 -1.25 10.89
N LYS A 98 -5.87 -2.36 11.34
CA LYS A 98 -6.24 -2.50 12.75
C LYS A 98 -5.00 -2.77 13.60
N LYS A 99 -5.07 -2.50 14.89
CA LYS A 99 -3.95 -2.64 15.82
C LYS A 99 -3.40 -4.06 15.87
N ASN A 100 -4.29 -5.05 15.93
CA ASN A 100 -3.90 -6.46 16.09
C ASN A 100 -3.01 -6.99 14.97
N PRO A 101 -3.35 -6.87 13.66
CA PRO A 101 -2.44 -7.30 12.60
C PRO A 101 -1.08 -6.63 12.69
N LEU A 102 -0.99 -5.33 12.95
CA LEU A 102 0.30 -4.66 13.11
C LEU A 102 1.16 -5.27 14.21
N HIS A 103 0.57 -5.62 15.37
CA HIS A 103 1.30 -6.31 16.43
C HIS A 103 1.82 -7.68 16.00
N LEU A 104 1.11 -8.38 15.13
CA LEU A 104 1.48 -9.71 14.67
C LEU A 104 2.46 -9.69 13.48
N TYR A 105 2.59 -8.57 12.78
CA TYR A 105 3.36 -8.50 11.55
C TYR A 105 4.83 -8.97 11.71
N HIS A 106 5.47 -8.62 12.82
CA HIS A 106 6.87 -8.94 13.08
C HIS A 106 7.15 -10.43 13.30
N ILE A 107 6.13 -11.22 13.64
CA ILE A 107 6.25 -12.68 13.81
C ILE A 107 5.92 -13.46 12.54
N LEU A 108 5.39 -12.78 11.50
CA LEU A 108 5.13 -13.40 10.21
C LEU A 108 6.44 -13.63 9.46
N ASN A 109 6.55 -14.78 8.81
CA ASN A 109 7.74 -15.12 8.04
C ASN A 109 7.86 -14.25 6.79
N VAL A 110 9.03 -13.68 6.56
CA VAL A 110 9.37 -13.01 5.30
C VAL A 110 9.39 -14.04 4.18
N THR A 111 8.56 -13.85 3.17
CA THR A 111 8.40 -14.81 2.08
C THR A 111 9.38 -14.57 0.94
N LYS A 112 9.57 -15.58 0.08
CA LYS A 112 10.40 -15.44 -1.11
C LYS A 112 9.83 -14.37 -2.06
N GLU A 113 8.52 -14.38 -2.22
CA GLU A 113 7.81 -13.45 -3.10
C GLU A 113 7.95 -12.00 -2.62
N GLU A 114 7.84 -11.76 -1.31
CA GLU A 114 8.09 -10.44 -0.70
C GLU A 114 9.50 -9.93 -1.03
N ARG A 115 10.51 -10.80 -0.93
CA ARG A 115 11.91 -10.43 -1.22
C ARG A 115 12.14 -10.13 -2.70
N VAL A 116 11.56 -10.94 -3.59
CA VAL A 116 11.73 -10.81 -5.05
C VAL A 116 11.01 -9.56 -5.56
N GLU A 117 9.75 -9.38 -5.16
CA GLU A 117 8.91 -8.27 -5.59
C GLU A 117 9.23 -6.97 -4.82
N LYS A 118 9.88 -7.07 -3.65
CA LYS A 118 10.09 -5.97 -2.70
C LYS A 118 8.76 -5.33 -2.28
N LEU A 119 7.79 -6.18 -1.96
CA LEU A 119 6.43 -5.81 -1.61
C LEU A 119 6.04 -6.41 -0.25
N GLU A 120 6.06 -5.59 0.78
CA GLU A 120 5.80 -5.95 2.19
C GLU A 120 4.41 -6.53 2.43
N GLN A 121 3.39 -6.12 1.63
CA GLN A 121 2.03 -6.61 1.74
C GLN A 121 1.87 -8.07 1.34
N LEU A 122 2.80 -8.64 0.59
CA LEU A 122 2.79 -10.06 0.26
C LEU A 122 2.97 -10.95 1.49
N ARG A 123 3.62 -10.46 2.55
CA ARG A 123 3.74 -11.16 3.83
C ARG A 123 2.37 -11.44 4.44
N TRP A 124 1.45 -10.46 4.37
CA TRP A 124 0.06 -10.64 4.81
C TRP A 124 -0.65 -11.73 4.03
N LEU A 125 -0.67 -11.63 2.69
CA LEU A 125 -1.36 -12.57 1.82
C LEU A 125 -0.82 -14.00 1.98
N LYS A 126 0.50 -14.16 2.02
CA LYS A 126 1.16 -15.46 2.19
C LYS A 126 0.95 -16.06 3.58
N SER A 127 0.59 -15.26 4.55
CA SER A 127 0.23 -15.70 5.89
C SER A 127 -1.28 -15.92 6.07
N GLY A 128 -2.06 -15.88 4.99
CA GLY A 128 -3.50 -16.15 5.01
C GLY A 128 -4.36 -14.95 5.43
N TRP A 129 -3.79 -13.74 5.53
CA TRP A 129 -4.55 -12.54 5.80
C TRP A 129 -5.22 -12.03 4.53
N GLN A 130 -6.44 -11.50 4.69
CA GLN A 130 -7.14 -10.80 3.62
C GLN A 130 -6.81 -9.31 3.66
N ILE A 131 -6.59 -8.74 2.49
CA ILE A 131 -6.40 -7.29 2.32
C ILE A 131 -7.59 -6.75 1.53
N GLY A 132 -8.33 -5.82 2.12
CA GLY A 132 -9.37 -5.08 1.42
C GLY A 132 -8.78 -3.98 0.55
N CYS A 133 -9.40 -3.70 -0.59
CA CYS A 133 -8.95 -2.65 -1.49
C CYS A 133 -10.13 -1.88 -2.10
N LEU A 134 -10.01 -0.56 -2.15
CA LEU A 134 -11.02 0.33 -2.74
C LEU A 134 -10.41 1.23 -3.81
N SER A 135 -11.19 1.47 -4.86
CA SER A 135 -10.82 2.39 -5.92
C SER A 135 -10.86 3.83 -5.44
N VAL A 136 -9.86 4.61 -5.83
CA VAL A 136 -9.80 6.07 -5.65
C VAL A 136 -9.51 6.75 -6.99
N TYR A 137 -9.88 8.00 -7.11
CA TYR A 137 -9.40 8.83 -8.21
C TYR A 137 -8.04 9.40 -7.84
N PHE A 138 -7.01 9.08 -8.62
CA PHE A 138 -5.65 9.53 -8.38
C PHE A 138 -4.98 9.88 -9.71
N LYS A 139 -4.41 11.08 -9.79
CA LYS A 139 -3.64 11.57 -10.95
C LYS A 139 -2.23 12.01 -10.56
N GLY A 140 -1.82 11.69 -9.35
CA GLY A 140 -0.48 12.02 -8.87
C GLY A 140 0.59 11.10 -9.43
N ILE A 141 1.80 11.33 -9.01
CA ILE A 141 2.96 10.50 -9.32
C ILE A 141 3.58 9.94 -8.06
N GLU A 142 4.25 8.81 -8.21
CA GLU A 142 5.12 8.22 -7.20
C GLU A 142 6.56 8.68 -7.47
N ILE A 143 7.25 9.15 -6.45
CA ILE A 143 8.64 9.62 -6.57
C ILE A 143 9.58 8.47 -6.23
N ASN A 144 10.08 7.79 -7.25
CA ASN A 144 11.02 6.67 -7.13
C ASN A 144 12.48 7.10 -7.42
N ALA A 145 12.67 8.19 -8.18
CA ALA A 145 13.95 8.68 -8.63
C ALA A 145 13.99 10.23 -8.63
N PRO A 146 15.18 10.85 -8.65
CA PRO A 146 15.31 12.31 -8.69
C PRO A 146 14.56 12.97 -9.86
N GLU A 147 14.47 12.30 -11.00
CA GLU A 147 13.76 12.76 -12.19
C GLU A 147 12.26 12.92 -11.98
N ASP A 148 11.69 12.11 -11.07
CA ASP A 148 10.27 12.16 -10.73
C ASP A 148 9.94 13.43 -9.96
N VAL A 149 10.88 13.98 -9.20
CA VAL A 149 10.74 15.27 -8.51
C VAL A 149 10.55 16.41 -9.52
N ASP A 150 11.34 16.41 -10.58
CA ASP A 150 11.23 17.40 -11.65
C ASP A 150 9.90 17.26 -12.41
N ALA A 151 9.48 16.02 -12.66
CA ALA A 151 8.18 15.74 -13.27
C ALA A 151 7.02 16.19 -12.36
N TRP A 152 7.11 15.95 -11.06
CA TRP A 152 6.12 16.39 -10.07
C TRP A 152 6.02 17.92 -10.02
N HIS A 153 7.14 18.63 -9.99
CA HIS A 153 7.14 20.10 -10.00
C HIS A 153 6.45 20.70 -11.24
N LYS A 154 6.60 20.07 -12.41
CA LYS A 154 5.96 20.52 -13.65
C LYS A 154 4.43 20.41 -13.62
N ASN A 155 3.88 19.50 -12.82
CA ASN A 155 2.43 19.34 -12.68
C ASN A 155 1.78 20.48 -11.86
N TYR A 156 2.59 21.29 -11.15
CA TYR A 156 2.13 22.37 -10.28
C TYR A 156 2.54 23.77 -10.75
N GLN A 157 3.14 23.87 -11.95
CA GLN A 157 3.42 25.15 -12.64
C GLN A 157 2.33 25.46 -13.66
#